data_c52a86eaa5b25a43fb34de1deaaca570
#
_entry.id   c52a86eaa5b25a43fb34de1deaaca570
#
_cell.length_a   1.000
_cell.length_b   1.000
_cell.length_c   1.000
_cell.angle_alpha   90.00
_cell.angle_beta   90.00
_cell.angle_gamma   90.00
#
_symmetry.space_group_name_H-M   'P 1'
#
loop_
_entity.id
_entity.type
_entity.pdbx_description
1 polymer ?
#
loop_
_entity_poly.entity_id
_entity_poly.type
_entity_poly.pdbx_seq_one_letter_code
_entity_poly.pdbx_strand_id
1 'polypeptide(L)'
;MSLLLIGNGESRANIDLDKIKMHKIGCNAIYRDYYVDDLVCVDRRMVIESCEAGYAGNVYTRANWQHYFVDKYPNVQSVPELPYQGTNRQDDPVHWGSGNFAQLLACQTHHKKIYVLGFDLYSSNETQLHNNVYKGSENYNIETHRAVDPRYWIIHFAKLCEIYKYKKFIIIADNDWKRPKEWRLHNVEQINIDNVYDIC
;
A
#
# COMPACT_ATOMS: atom_id res chain seq x y z
N MET A 1 -1.84 19.23 5.81
CA MET A 1 -0.71 18.30 5.88
C MET A 1 -0.98 17.12 4.95
N SER A 2 0.06 16.57 4.34
CA SER A 2 -0.01 15.50 3.35
C SER A 2 0.82 14.30 3.82
N LEU A 3 0.53 13.11 3.30
CA LEU A 3 1.35 11.90 3.46
C LEU A 3 1.49 11.16 2.12
N LEU A 4 2.50 10.30 2.01
CA LEU A 4 2.73 9.42 0.89
C LEU A 4 2.43 7.98 1.27
N LEU A 5 1.46 7.39 0.60
CA LEU A 5 1.13 5.96 0.66
C LEU A 5 1.82 5.24 -0.49
N ILE A 6 2.61 4.21 -0.16
CA ILE A 6 3.52 3.59 -1.11
C ILE A 6 3.22 2.10 -1.25
N GLY A 7 2.81 1.70 -2.44
CA GLY A 7 2.75 0.30 -2.87
C GLY A 7 4.07 -0.17 -3.48
N ASN A 8 4.06 -1.40 -4.00
CA ASN A 8 5.25 -2.02 -4.57
C ASN A 8 5.16 -2.23 -6.09
N GLY A 9 4.27 -1.51 -6.77
CA GLY A 9 4.17 -1.52 -8.22
C GLY A 9 5.42 -0.98 -8.90
N GLU A 10 5.69 -1.47 -10.11
CA GLU A 10 6.91 -1.15 -10.87
C GLU A 10 7.00 0.32 -11.29
N SER A 11 5.88 1.05 -11.34
CA SER A 11 5.86 2.47 -11.66
C SER A 11 6.78 3.30 -10.77
N ARG A 12 7.00 2.86 -9.50
CA ARG A 12 7.88 3.56 -8.57
C ARG A 12 9.38 3.20 -8.68
N ALA A 13 9.77 2.26 -9.54
CA ALA A 13 11.13 1.69 -9.56
C ALA A 13 12.24 2.75 -9.70
N ASN A 14 11.97 3.83 -10.42
CA ASN A 14 12.93 4.91 -10.68
C ASN A 14 12.70 6.15 -9.80
N ILE A 15 11.83 6.07 -8.79
CA ILE A 15 11.53 7.18 -7.90
C ILE A 15 12.39 7.10 -6.64
N ASP A 16 13.19 8.13 -6.43
CA ASP A 16 13.98 8.32 -5.20
C ASP A 16 13.06 8.85 -4.09
N LEU A 17 12.60 7.94 -3.23
CA LEU A 17 11.68 8.27 -2.13
C LEU A 17 12.32 9.13 -1.03
N ASP A 18 13.65 9.19 -0.95
CA ASP A 18 14.35 10.02 0.04
C ASP A 18 14.27 11.50 -0.30
N LYS A 19 13.97 11.84 -1.55
CA LYS A 19 13.72 13.22 -1.98
C LYS A 19 12.34 13.74 -1.56
N ILE A 20 11.41 12.86 -1.23
CA ILE A 20 10.04 13.22 -0.83
C ILE A 20 9.99 13.38 0.69
N LYS A 21 9.89 14.63 1.17
CA LYS A 21 9.97 14.96 2.61
C LYS A 21 8.57 15.07 3.24
N MET A 22 7.85 13.95 3.32
CA MET A 22 6.57 13.85 4.02
C MET A 22 6.48 12.51 4.74
N HIS A 23 5.50 12.37 5.63
CA HIS A 23 5.20 11.11 6.31
C HIS A 23 4.91 10.01 5.28
N LYS A 24 5.56 8.87 5.42
CA LYS A 24 5.48 7.74 4.49
C LYS A 24 4.86 6.53 5.16
N ILE A 25 3.85 5.96 4.52
CA ILE A 25 3.29 4.64 4.87
C ILE A 25 3.57 3.70 3.72
N GLY A 26 4.30 2.63 3.98
CA GLY A 26 4.71 1.67 2.96
C GLY A 26 4.23 0.24 3.24
N CYS A 27 4.49 -0.66 2.31
CA CYS A 27 4.03 -2.05 2.37
C CYS A 27 5.16 -3.05 2.20
N ASN A 28 5.12 -4.13 2.99
CA ASN A 28 5.95 -5.32 2.80
C ASN A 28 7.45 -4.96 2.69
N ALA A 29 8.12 -5.34 1.58
CA ALA A 29 9.57 -5.26 1.42
C ALA A 29 10.13 -3.85 1.14
N ILE A 30 9.33 -2.79 1.14
CA ILE A 30 9.84 -1.44 0.87
C ILE A 30 10.96 -1.01 1.84
N TYR A 31 10.96 -1.54 3.06
CA TYR A 31 11.97 -1.29 4.08
C TYR A 31 13.39 -1.73 3.65
N ARG A 32 13.51 -2.59 2.63
CA ARG A 32 14.80 -3.04 2.08
C ARG A 32 15.57 -1.91 1.39
N ASP A 33 14.83 -0.96 0.80
CA ASP A 33 15.38 0.11 -0.02
C ASP A 33 15.22 1.48 0.65
N TYR A 34 14.12 1.69 1.36
CA TYR A 34 13.74 3.00 1.91
C TYR A 34 13.18 2.90 3.31
N TYR A 35 13.51 3.87 4.14
CA TYR A 35 12.82 4.06 5.41
C TYR A 35 11.43 4.63 5.16
N VAL A 36 10.42 4.04 5.82
CA VAL A 36 9.05 4.58 5.93
C VAL A 36 8.69 4.73 7.40
N ASP A 37 7.82 5.65 7.72
CA ASP A 37 7.45 5.90 9.14
C ASP A 37 6.59 4.75 9.67
N ASP A 38 5.69 4.23 8.83
CA ASP A 38 4.83 3.10 9.15
C ASP A 38 4.91 2.04 8.03
N LEU A 39 5.19 0.81 8.40
CA LEU A 39 5.29 -0.33 7.48
C LEU A 39 4.11 -1.29 7.71
N VAL A 40 3.35 -1.61 6.68
CA VAL A 40 2.23 -2.54 6.77
C VAL A 40 2.56 -3.88 6.10
N CYS A 41 2.56 -4.95 6.89
CA CYS A 41 2.87 -6.31 6.48
C CYS A 41 1.78 -7.28 6.94
N VAL A 42 0.86 -7.67 6.07
CA VAL A 42 -0.20 -8.64 6.42
C VAL A 42 0.21 -10.10 6.19
N ASP A 43 1.37 -10.35 5.60
CA ASP A 43 2.00 -11.67 5.51
C ASP A 43 2.98 -11.84 6.67
N ARG A 44 2.84 -12.95 7.43
CA ARG A 44 3.70 -13.25 8.58
C ARG A 44 5.18 -13.29 8.23
N ARG A 45 5.53 -13.82 7.04
CA ARG A 45 6.93 -13.89 6.58
C ARG A 45 7.54 -12.49 6.43
N MET A 46 6.76 -11.53 5.93
CA MET A 46 7.21 -10.15 5.78
C MET A 46 7.36 -9.43 7.13
N VAL A 47 6.51 -9.75 8.12
CA VAL A 47 6.69 -9.24 9.50
C VAL A 47 8.00 -9.76 10.09
N ILE A 48 8.24 -11.07 10.00
CA ILE A 48 9.46 -11.70 10.51
C ILE A 48 10.68 -11.08 9.83
N GLU A 49 10.68 -11.04 8.51
CA GLU A 49 11.78 -10.52 7.71
C GLU A 49 12.14 -9.08 8.09
N SER A 50 11.14 -8.18 8.14
CA SER A 50 11.38 -6.77 8.48
C SER A 50 11.91 -6.59 9.91
N CYS A 51 11.37 -7.34 10.86
CA CYS A 51 11.81 -7.28 12.26
C CYS A 51 13.22 -7.87 12.45
N GLU A 52 13.53 -8.99 11.80
CA GLU A 52 14.86 -9.62 11.88
C GLU A 52 15.93 -8.81 11.14
N ALA A 53 15.55 -8.05 10.12
CA ALA A 53 16.41 -7.07 9.46
C ALA A 53 16.66 -5.81 10.32
N GLY A 54 16.07 -5.71 11.50
CA GLY A 54 16.26 -4.58 12.42
C GLY A 54 15.52 -3.31 12.01
N TYR A 55 14.41 -3.44 11.27
CA TYR A 55 13.61 -2.27 10.89
C TYR A 55 13.09 -1.54 12.15
N ALA A 56 13.44 -0.24 12.25
CA ALA A 56 13.21 0.55 13.47
C ALA A 56 11.86 1.27 13.51
N GLY A 57 11.13 1.34 12.38
CA GLY A 57 9.81 1.99 12.32
C GLY A 57 8.70 1.11 12.90
N ASN A 58 7.48 1.65 12.93
CA ASN A 58 6.30 0.86 13.30
C ASN A 58 5.99 -0.19 12.23
N VAL A 59 5.71 -1.42 12.65
CA VAL A 59 5.26 -2.50 11.77
C VAL A 59 3.82 -2.85 12.12
N TYR A 60 2.93 -2.75 11.14
CA TYR A 60 1.53 -3.07 11.31
C TYR A 60 1.19 -4.40 10.65
N THR A 61 0.51 -5.28 11.38
CA THR A 61 0.07 -6.57 10.88
C THR A 61 -1.39 -6.82 11.23
N ARG A 62 -1.97 -7.91 10.76
CA ARG A 62 -3.35 -8.28 11.10
C ARG A 62 -3.51 -8.50 12.60
N ALA A 63 -4.63 -8.05 13.16
CA ALA A 63 -4.93 -8.17 14.57
C ALA A 63 -4.86 -9.63 15.07
N ASN A 64 -5.33 -10.59 14.26
CA ASN A 64 -5.28 -12.01 14.61
C ASN A 64 -3.87 -12.61 14.61
N TRP A 65 -2.85 -11.88 14.13
CA TRP A 65 -1.45 -12.34 14.11
C TRP A 65 -0.54 -11.54 15.03
N GLN A 66 -0.93 -10.33 15.42
CA GLN A 66 -0.11 -9.42 16.22
C GLN A 66 0.42 -10.08 17.49
N HIS A 67 -0.39 -10.90 18.18
CA HIS A 67 0.00 -11.59 19.39
C HIS A 67 1.17 -12.59 19.24
N TYR A 68 1.47 -13.06 18.02
CA TYR A 68 2.64 -13.91 17.77
C TYR A 68 3.97 -13.14 17.77
N PHE A 69 3.91 -11.83 17.70
CA PHE A 69 5.09 -10.99 17.48
C PHE A 69 5.38 -10.04 18.62
N VAL A 70 4.36 -9.57 19.35
CA VAL A 70 4.47 -8.46 20.30
C VAL A 70 5.50 -8.68 21.41
N ASP A 71 5.66 -9.90 21.89
CA ASP A 71 6.63 -10.21 22.95
C ASP A 71 8.08 -10.12 22.45
N LYS A 72 8.33 -10.46 21.19
CA LYS A 72 9.67 -10.43 20.59
C LYS A 72 9.96 -9.09 19.90
N TYR A 73 8.95 -8.46 19.32
CA TYR A 73 9.06 -7.25 18.51
C TYR A 73 8.04 -6.20 18.98
N PRO A 74 8.40 -5.36 19.95
CA PRO A 74 7.47 -4.42 20.59
C PRO A 74 6.98 -3.31 19.64
N ASN A 75 7.64 -3.11 18.49
CA ASN A 75 7.20 -2.19 17.45
C ASN A 75 6.14 -2.77 16.51
N VAL A 76 5.73 -4.04 16.71
CA VAL A 76 4.65 -4.67 15.93
C VAL A 76 3.29 -4.34 16.53
N GLN A 77 2.43 -3.72 15.74
CA GLN A 77 1.10 -3.27 16.10
C GLN A 77 0.04 -3.92 15.20
N SER A 78 -1.22 -3.87 15.63
CA SER A 78 -2.34 -4.28 14.80
C SER A 78 -2.70 -3.18 13.80
N VAL A 79 -3.01 -3.58 12.55
CA VAL A 79 -3.72 -2.69 11.63
C VAL A 79 -5.07 -2.28 12.23
N PRO A 80 -5.60 -1.10 11.87
CA PRO A 80 -6.90 -0.67 12.31
C PRO A 80 -8.01 -1.67 11.93
N GLU A 81 -9.06 -1.71 12.71
CA GLU A 81 -10.28 -2.42 12.34
C GLU A 81 -10.95 -1.77 11.12
N LEU A 82 -11.65 -2.57 10.33
CA LEU A 82 -12.39 -2.04 9.20
C LEU A 82 -13.48 -1.08 9.67
N PRO A 83 -13.63 0.08 9.04
CA PRO A 83 -14.59 1.13 9.46
C PRO A 83 -16.04 0.80 9.08
N TYR A 84 -16.33 -0.44 8.73
CA TYR A 84 -17.64 -0.92 8.33
C TYR A 84 -17.76 -2.43 8.58
N GLN A 85 -18.98 -2.89 8.65
CA GLN A 85 -19.32 -4.31 8.62
C GLN A 85 -19.94 -4.63 7.26
N GLY A 86 -19.52 -5.73 6.64
CA GLY A 86 -20.05 -6.21 5.38
C GLY A 86 -20.32 -7.70 5.46
N THR A 87 -21.16 -8.18 4.54
CA THR A 87 -21.59 -9.58 4.45
C THR A 87 -20.94 -10.32 3.28
N ASN A 88 -20.28 -9.60 2.40
CA ASN A 88 -19.64 -10.18 1.23
C ASN A 88 -18.24 -10.70 1.59
N ARG A 89 -17.77 -11.70 0.85
CA ARG A 89 -16.43 -12.29 1.04
C ARG A 89 -15.32 -11.24 1.02
N GLN A 90 -15.41 -10.24 0.16
CA GLN A 90 -14.42 -9.16 0.08
C GLN A 90 -14.38 -8.27 1.31
N ASP A 91 -15.44 -8.26 2.12
CA ASP A 91 -15.50 -7.46 3.35
C ASP A 91 -14.79 -8.13 4.53
N ASP A 92 -14.43 -9.40 4.40
CA ASP A 92 -13.64 -10.10 5.41
C ASP A 92 -12.19 -9.59 5.39
N PRO A 93 -11.64 -9.12 6.55
CA PRO A 93 -10.26 -8.66 6.67
C PRO A 93 -9.20 -9.64 6.15
N VAL A 94 -9.49 -10.93 6.12
CA VAL A 94 -8.57 -11.96 5.60
C VAL A 94 -8.25 -11.76 4.11
N HIS A 95 -9.13 -11.11 3.35
CA HIS A 95 -8.97 -10.82 1.93
C HIS A 95 -8.34 -9.46 1.64
N TRP A 96 -8.01 -8.70 2.69
CA TRP A 96 -7.37 -7.41 2.55
C TRP A 96 -5.84 -7.56 2.43
N GLY A 97 -5.27 -6.93 1.41
CA GLY A 97 -3.83 -6.88 1.20
C GLY A 97 -3.16 -5.78 2.02
N SER A 98 -1.82 -5.83 2.11
CA SER A 98 -1.02 -4.82 2.82
C SER A 98 -1.29 -3.41 2.31
N GLY A 99 -1.43 -3.21 0.99
CA GLY A 99 -1.71 -1.90 0.39
C GLY A 99 -3.04 -1.30 0.85
N ASN A 100 -4.10 -2.11 0.95
CA ASN A 100 -5.41 -1.63 1.40
C ASN A 100 -5.43 -1.34 2.92
N PHE A 101 -4.75 -2.14 3.74
CA PHE A 101 -4.58 -1.81 5.14
C PHE A 101 -3.68 -0.59 5.36
N ALA A 102 -2.65 -0.39 4.53
CA ALA A 102 -1.84 0.82 4.55
C ALA A 102 -2.68 2.06 4.17
N GLN A 103 -3.59 1.94 3.20
CA GLN A 103 -4.56 2.99 2.90
C GLN A 103 -5.49 3.26 4.08
N LEU A 104 -6.01 2.22 4.74
CA LEU A 104 -6.86 2.39 5.92
C LEU A 104 -6.11 3.11 7.04
N LEU A 105 -4.86 2.72 7.31
CA LEU A 105 -4.00 3.41 8.27
C LEU A 105 -3.82 4.89 7.89
N ALA A 106 -3.52 5.18 6.62
CA ALA A 106 -3.42 6.55 6.10
C ALA A 106 -4.72 7.34 6.29
N CYS A 107 -5.87 6.70 6.10
CA CYS A 107 -7.18 7.31 6.31
C CYS A 107 -7.44 7.72 7.77
N GLN A 108 -6.85 7.03 8.73
CA GLN A 108 -7.02 7.32 10.17
C GLN A 108 -6.04 8.38 10.70
N THR A 109 -5.03 8.75 9.92
CA THR A 109 -4.14 9.87 10.30
C THR A 109 -4.86 11.22 10.20
N HIS A 110 -4.24 12.27 10.76
CA HIS A 110 -4.73 13.65 10.63
C HIS A 110 -4.51 14.27 9.24
N HIS A 111 -3.75 13.62 8.36
CA HIS A 111 -3.44 14.13 7.02
C HIS A 111 -4.69 14.14 6.13
N LYS A 112 -4.94 15.26 5.46
CA LYS A 112 -6.11 15.45 4.58
C LYS A 112 -5.85 15.03 3.14
N LYS A 113 -4.59 15.12 2.69
CA LYS A 113 -4.16 14.71 1.35
C LYS A 113 -3.31 13.44 1.47
N ILE A 114 -3.65 12.42 0.70
CA ILE A 114 -2.95 11.14 0.62
C ILE A 114 -2.49 10.98 -0.83
N TYR A 115 -1.20 11.12 -1.04
CA TYR A 115 -0.58 10.78 -2.33
C TYR A 115 -0.35 9.28 -2.38
N VAL A 116 -0.70 8.64 -3.50
CA VAL A 116 -0.68 7.18 -3.67
C VAL A 116 0.26 6.83 -4.81
N LEU A 117 1.35 6.16 -4.53
CA LEU A 117 2.39 5.79 -5.50
C LEU A 117 2.59 4.27 -5.52
N GLY A 118 2.80 3.70 -6.70
CA GLY A 118 3.06 2.25 -6.83
C GLY A 118 1.84 1.35 -6.58
N PHE A 119 0.63 1.88 -6.80
CA PHE A 119 -0.64 1.13 -6.77
C PHE A 119 -1.06 0.79 -8.20
N ASP A 120 -0.15 0.17 -8.95
CA ASP A 120 -0.28 -0.02 -10.40
C ASP A 120 -1.43 -0.93 -10.79
N LEU A 121 -1.77 -1.92 -9.96
CA LEU A 121 -2.83 -2.92 -10.15
C LEU A 121 -2.60 -3.87 -11.34
N TYR A 122 -2.13 -3.34 -12.46
CA TYR A 122 -1.95 -4.04 -13.72
C TYR A 122 -0.48 -4.01 -14.13
N SER A 123 -0.05 -5.01 -14.90
CA SER A 123 1.21 -4.94 -15.61
C SER A 123 1.14 -3.87 -16.70
N SER A 124 2.20 -3.10 -16.87
CA SER A 124 2.35 -2.16 -17.98
C SER A 124 2.41 -2.88 -19.34
N ASN A 125 2.78 -4.15 -19.33
CA ASN A 125 2.81 -5.00 -20.51
C ASN A 125 1.56 -5.90 -20.52
N GLU A 126 0.98 -6.16 -21.67
CA GLU A 126 -0.16 -7.08 -21.88
C GLU A 126 0.11 -8.52 -21.40
N THR A 127 1.29 -8.78 -20.87
CA THR A 127 1.78 -10.09 -20.44
C THR A 127 1.09 -10.69 -19.21
N GLN A 128 0.24 -9.92 -18.51
CA GLN A 128 -0.43 -10.35 -17.27
C GLN A 128 0.54 -10.90 -16.21
N LEU A 129 1.78 -10.48 -16.20
CA LEU A 129 2.78 -10.86 -15.23
C LEU A 129 2.68 -10.02 -13.96
N HIS A 130 3.26 -10.53 -12.89
CA HIS A 130 3.24 -9.89 -11.59
C HIS A 130 3.96 -8.53 -11.63
N ASN A 131 3.23 -7.45 -11.39
CA ASN A 131 3.75 -6.09 -11.34
C ASN A 131 4.20 -5.78 -9.92
N ASN A 132 5.50 -5.93 -9.65
CA ASN A 132 6.07 -5.67 -8.33
C ASN A 132 7.58 -5.46 -8.45
N VAL A 133 8.11 -4.40 -7.84
CA VAL A 133 9.55 -4.11 -7.84
C VAL A 133 10.41 -5.17 -7.14
N TYR A 134 9.81 -6.00 -6.28
CA TYR A 134 10.50 -7.08 -5.54
C TYR A 134 10.25 -8.47 -6.14
N LYS A 135 9.65 -8.56 -7.33
CA LYS A 135 9.44 -9.85 -8.00
C LYS A 135 10.76 -10.62 -8.12
N GLY A 136 10.70 -11.93 -7.93
CA GLY A 136 11.88 -12.80 -7.96
C GLY A 136 12.78 -12.74 -6.72
N SER A 137 12.53 -11.85 -5.77
CA SER A 137 13.25 -11.78 -4.51
C SER A 137 12.65 -12.70 -3.44
N GLU A 138 13.36 -12.86 -2.31
CA GLU A 138 12.89 -13.65 -1.18
C GLU A 138 11.48 -13.22 -0.73
N ASN A 139 10.64 -14.20 -0.40
CA ASN A 139 9.23 -14.03 -0.03
C ASN A 139 8.30 -13.45 -1.11
N TYR A 140 8.79 -13.24 -2.34
CA TYR A 140 8.00 -12.79 -3.48
C TYR A 140 7.91 -13.84 -4.58
N ASN A 141 6.84 -13.73 -5.37
CA ASN A 141 6.65 -14.59 -6.54
C ASN A 141 7.76 -14.37 -7.57
N ILE A 142 8.12 -15.45 -8.26
CA ILE A 142 9.07 -15.39 -9.38
C ILE A 142 8.50 -14.52 -10.51
N GLU A 143 9.38 -13.97 -11.32
CA GLU A 143 9.05 -13.02 -12.40
C GLU A 143 8.01 -13.54 -13.40
N THR A 144 7.97 -14.84 -13.61
CA THR A 144 7.05 -15.51 -14.55
C THR A 144 5.66 -15.80 -13.97
N HIS A 145 5.43 -15.50 -12.68
CA HIS A 145 4.11 -15.70 -12.08
C HIS A 145 3.08 -14.75 -12.67
N ARG A 146 1.86 -15.26 -12.89
CA ARG A 146 0.72 -14.43 -13.30
C ARG A 146 0.40 -13.39 -12.22
N ALA A 147 -0.03 -12.23 -12.66
CA ALA A 147 -0.54 -11.20 -11.79
C ALA A 147 -1.72 -11.73 -10.97
N VAL A 148 -1.78 -11.32 -9.71
CA VAL A 148 -2.96 -11.54 -8.85
C VAL A 148 -4.10 -10.69 -9.40
N ASP A 149 -5.31 -11.24 -9.43
CA ASP A 149 -6.50 -10.49 -9.82
C ASP A 149 -6.70 -9.29 -8.88
N PRO A 150 -6.66 -8.05 -9.38
CA PRO A 150 -6.69 -6.86 -8.53
C PRO A 150 -8.09 -6.45 -8.08
N ARG A 151 -9.15 -7.19 -8.44
CA ARG A 151 -10.56 -6.80 -8.18
C ARG A 151 -10.82 -6.43 -6.73
N TYR A 152 -10.33 -7.22 -5.79
CA TYR A 152 -10.51 -6.92 -4.36
C TYR A 152 -9.78 -5.65 -3.95
N TRP A 153 -8.55 -5.46 -4.42
CA TRP A 153 -7.79 -4.24 -4.14
C TRP A 153 -8.49 -2.99 -4.67
N ILE A 154 -9.05 -3.09 -5.88
CA ILE A 154 -9.82 -1.99 -6.50
C ILE A 154 -11.05 -1.64 -5.65
N ILE A 155 -11.83 -2.65 -5.25
CA ILE A 155 -13.05 -2.46 -4.45
C ILE A 155 -12.73 -1.88 -3.07
N HIS A 156 -11.73 -2.44 -2.38
CA HIS A 156 -11.33 -1.97 -1.05
C HIS A 156 -10.84 -0.52 -1.08
N PHE A 157 -10.03 -0.17 -2.08
CA PHE A 157 -9.54 1.19 -2.25
C PHE A 157 -10.69 2.18 -2.45
N ALA A 158 -11.61 1.87 -3.37
CA ALA A 158 -12.79 2.71 -3.64
C ALA A 158 -13.65 2.88 -2.39
N LYS A 159 -13.91 1.78 -1.67
CA LYS A 159 -14.74 1.79 -0.45
C LYS A 159 -14.14 2.70 0.64
N LEU A 160 -12.84 2.68 0.84
CA LEU A 160 -12.19 3.60 1.77
C LEU A 160 -12.29 5.06 1.29
N CYS A 161 -12.15 5.32 0.00
CA CYS A 161 -12.34 6.67 -0.53
C CYS A 161 -13.76 7.19 -0.31
N GLU A 162 -14.78 6.34 -0.42
CA GLU A 162 -16.18 6.69 -0.16
C GLU A 162 -16.44 6.94 1.33
N ILE A 163 -15.89 6.13 2.23
CA ILE A 163 -16.06 6.30 3.67
C ILE A 163 -15.34 7.57 4.15
N TYR A 164 -14.11 7.78 3.68
CA TYR A 164 -13.29 8.93 4.06
C TYR A 164 -13.37 10.06 3.01
N LYS A 165 -14.60 10.39 2.57
CA LYS A 165 -14.88 11.39 1.52
C LYS A 165 -14.35 12.79 1.78
N TYR A 166 -14.00 13.10 3.00
CA TYR A 166 -13.37 14.38 3.40
C TYR A 166 -11.85 14.40 3.18
N LYS A 167 -11.25 13.27 2.83
CA LYS A 167 -9.84 13.17 2.44
C LYS A 167 -9.71 13.20 0.91
N LYS A 168 -8.59 13.71 0.44
CA LYS A 168 -8.24 13.76 -0.98
C LYS A 168 -7.19 12.70 -1.27
N PHE A 169 -7.46 11.83 -2.22
CA PHE A 169 -6.54 10.81 -2.70
C PHE A 169 -5.99 11.23 -4.07
N ILE A 170 -4.67 11.28 -4.19
CA ILE A 170 -3.98 11.74 -5.39
C ILE A 170 -3.12 10.58 -5.89
N ILE A 171 -3.60 9.90 -6.93
CA ILE A 171 -2.89 8.78 -7.55
C ILE A 171 -1.75 9.34 -8.40
N ILE A 172 -0.54 8.87 -8.15
CA ILE A 172 0.65 9.19 -8.92
C ILE A 172 0.90 8.03 -9.88
N ALA A 173 0.69 8.24 -11.16
CA ALA A 173 0.80 7.20 -12.18
C ALA A 173 1.19 7.79 -13.53
N ASP A 174 1.64 6.94 -14.44
CA ASP A 174 1.90 7.32 -15.84
C ASP A 174 0.63 7.80 -16.57
N ASN A 175 0.79 8.58 -17.61
CA ASN A 175 -0.34 9.12 -18.38
C ASN A 175 -1.19 8.04 -19.06
N ASP A 176 -0.59 6.93 -19.43
CA ASP A 176 -1.24 5.79 -20.08
C ASP A 176 -1.85 4.79 -19.09
N TRP A 177 -1.56 4.95 -17.77
CA TRP A 177 -2.16 4.11 -16.73
C TRP A 177 -3.68 4.31 -16.67
N LYS A 178 -4.40 3.19 -16.73
CA LYS A 178 -5.87 3.22 -16.78
C LYS A 178 -6.45 3.14 -15.37
N ARG A 179 -6.90 4.28 -14.87
CA ARG A 179 -7.61 4.34 -13.59
C ARG A 179 -8.88 3.50 -13.62
N PRO A 180 -9.08 2.58 -12.64
CA PRO A 180 -10.33 1.82 -12.51
C PRO A 180 -11.56 2.72 -12.46
N LYS A 181 -12.67 2.24 -13.01
CA LYS A 181 -13.94 3.00 -12.97
C LYS A 181 -14.42 3.25 -11.54
N GLU A 182 -14.17 2.32 -10.63
CA GLU A 182 -14.49 2.38 -9.21
C GLU A 182 -13.77 3.54 -8.50
N TRP A 183 -12.60 3.96 -9.02
CA TRP A 183 -11.81 5.06 -8.45
C TRP A 183 -12.15 6.43 -9.04
N ARG A 184 -13.20 6.51 -9.90
CA ARG A 184 -13.68 7.78 -10.46
C ARG A 184 -14.60 8.50 -9.46
N LEU A 185 -14.08 8.78 -8.28
CA LEU A 185 -14.76 9.44 -7.18
C LEU A 185 -14.35 10.92 -7.10
N HIS A 186 -15.20 11.77 -6.52
CA HIS A 186 -14.99 13.22 -6.46
C HIS A 186 -13.73 13.62 -5.67
N ASN A 187 -13.29 12.77 -4.74
CA ASN A 187 -12.11 12.97 -3.89
C ASN A 187 -10.87 12.17 -4.36
N VAL A 188 -10.91 11.59 -5.56
CA VAL A 188 -9.79 10.85 -6.17
C VAL A 188 -9.35 11.56 -7.45
N GLU A 189 -8.12 12.02 -7.45
CA GLU A 189 -7.47 12.66 -8.60
C GLU A 189 -6.29 11.81 -9.06
N GLN A 190 -5.78 12.13 -10.25
CA GLN A 190 -4.55 11.54 -10.79
C GLN A 190 -3.62 12.64 -11.25
N ILE A 191 -2.33 12.48 -10.95
CA ILE A 191 -1.26 13.32 -11.49
C ILE A 191 -0.24 12.45 -12.20
N ASN A 192 0.48 13.05 -13.15
CA ASN A 192 1.57 12.36 -13.82
C ASN A 192 2.73 12.08 -12.85
N ILE A 193 3.32 10.91 -12.95
CA ILE A 193 4.46 10.47 -12.15
C ILE A 193 5.69 11.38 -12.32
N ASP A 194 5.86 12.02 -13.47
CA ASP A 194 6.92 12.99 -13.72
C ASP A 194 6.90 14.17 -12.74
N ASN A 195 5.72 14.47 -12.17
CA ASN A 195 5.52 15.56 -11.20
C ASN A 195 5.65 15.07 -9.74
N VAL A 196 6.18 13.86 -9.51
CA VAL A 196 6.23 13.25 -8.17
C VAL A 196 7.05 14.08 -7.16
N TYR A 197 8.03 14.84 -7.60
CA TYR A 197 8.85 15.67 -6.72
C TYR A 197 8.27 17.07 -6.48
N ASP A 198 7.22 17.46 -7.20
CA ASP A 198 6.56 18.77 -7.05
C ASP A 198 5.47 18.75 -5.96
N ILE A 199 5.23 17.61 -5.32
CA ILE A 199 4.17 17.42 -4.31
C ILE A 199 4.61 17.80 -2.89
N CYS A 200 5.87 18.16 -2.68
CA CYS A 200 6.48 18.47 -1.39
C CYS A 200 6.16 19.89 -0.93
#